data_7bba3d1fe3b7c6402c91eafd078a5a5a
#
_entry.id   7bba3d1fe3b7c6402c91eafd078a5a5a
#
_cell.length_a   1.000
_cell.length_b   1.000
_cell.length_c   1.000
_cell.angle_alpha   90.00
_cell.angle_beta   90.00
_cell.angle_gamma   90.00
#
_symmetry.space_group_name_H-M   'P 1'
#
loop_
_entity.id
_entity.type
_entity.pdbx_description
1 polymer ?
#
loop_
_entity_poly.entity_id
_entity_poly.type
_entity_poly.pdbx_seq_one_letter_code
_entity_poly.pdbx_strand_id
1 'polypeptide(L)'
;MKKVLFGFLLIASCFTFGQKVKYKKDLAIVDGKDFVIVKKDATSDDNYVISSLKGDDLFYLKLNHYLDSKFIDRDNPQGKVHYFEVYSPDLNTTYFEYAFNFCFMCRYTEGFVKTIYNAKVINEDGSVNMDKLQLLSKKMGFEFSKKRDELQNSNGTNTVIIQDSRPRNGVNISIGR
;
A
#
# COMPACT_ATOMS: atom_id res chain seq x y z
N MET A 1 -17.42 -32.29 -36.23
CA MET A 1 -17.65 -30.93 -35.75
C MET A 1 -17.42 -30.74 -34.22
N LYS A 2 -17.62 -31.76 -33.36
CA LYS A 2 -17.40 -31.63 -31.88
C LYS A 2 -15.93 -31.42 -31.45
N LYS A 3 -14.96 -31.89 -32.23
CA LYS A 3 -13.51 -31.76 -31.88
C LYS A 3 -12.92 -30.37 -32.15
N VAL A 4 -13.51 -29.60 -33.04
CA VAL A 4 -13.04 -28.22 -33.36
C VAL A 4 -13.51 -27.23 -32.30
N LEU A 5 -14.67 -27.46 -31.67
CA LEU A 5 -15.19 -26.59 -30.60
C LEU A 5 -14.34 -26.64 -29.33
N PHE A 6 -13.74 -27.80 -29.03
CA PHE A 6 -12.88 -27.98 -27.86
C PHE A 6 -11.54 -27.27 -27.98
N GLY A 7 -11.00 -27.19 -29.20
CA GLY A 7 -9.76 -26.44 -29.48
C GLY A 7 -9.93 -24.93 -29.31
N PHE A 8 -11.11 -24.39 -29.67
CA PHE A 8 -11.39 -22.95 -29.54
C PHE A 8 -11.57 -22.50 -28.07
N LEU A 9 -12.11 -23.40 -27.23
CA LEU A 9 -12.26 -23.11 -25.79
C LEU A 9 -10.91 -23.07 -25.05
N LEU A 10 -9.94 -23.87 -25.49
CA LEU A 10 -8.60 -23.91 -24.91
C LEU A 10 -7.76 -22.67 -25.27
N ILE A 11 -7.98 -22.08 -26.45
CA ILE A 11 -7.26 -20.87 -26.86
C ILE A 11 -7.81 -19.62 -26.15
N ALA A 12 -9.10 -19.60 -25.85
CA ALA A 12 -9.73 -18.49 -25.09
C ALA A 12 -9.27 -18.39 -23.63
N SER A 13 -8.78 -19.46 -23.03
CA SER A 13 -8.29 -19.47 -21.65
C SER A 13 -6.85 -18.93 -21.48
N CYS A 14 -6.10 -18.71 -22.58
CA CYS A 14 -4.74 -18.20 -22.53
C CYS A 14 -4.65 -16.66 -22.42
N PHE A 15 -5.77 -15.94 -22.49
CA PHE A 15 -5.79 -14.47 -22.43
C PHE A 15 -6.06 -13.89 -21.03
N THR A 16 -5.86 -14.68 -19.98
CA THR A 16 -5.79 -14.10 -18.64
C THR A 16 -4.46 -13.37 -18.44
N PHE A 17 -4.25 -12.31 -19.22
CA PHE A 17 -3.17 -11.38 -18.95
C PHE A 17 -3.46 -10.71 -17.62
N GLY A 18 -2.72 -11.10 -16.57
CA GLY A 18 -2.75 -10.35 -15.32
C GLY A 18 -2.50 -8.87 -15.62
N GLN A 19 -3.31 -7.99 -15.03
CA GLN A 19 -3.19 -6.55 -15.22
C GLN A 19 -1.74 -6.10 -15.04
N LYS A 20 -1.25 -5.32 -15.98
CA LYS A 20 0.12 -4.85 -16.01
C LYS A 20 0.17 -3.39 -15.58
N VAL A 21 0.80 -3.13 -14.44
CA VAL A 21 1.14 -1.78 -14.01
C VAL A 21 2.53 -1.44 -14.54
N LYS A 22 2.67 -0.27 -15.15
CA LYS A 22 3.94 0.30 -15.58
C LYS A 22 4.09 1.69 -14.99
N TYR A 23 5.32 2.11 -14.79
CA TYR A 23 5.63 3.46 -14.35
C TYR A 23 6.44 4.19 -15.41
N LYS A 24 6.05 5.44 -15.70
CA LYS A 24 6.84 6.40 -16.47
C LYS A 24 7.13 7.59 -15.55
N LYS A 25 8.30 7.58 -14.92
CA LYS A 25 8.62 8.43 -13.76
C LYS A 25 7.61 8.16 -12.64
N ASP A 26 6.81 9.17 -12.28
CA ASP A 26 5.81 9.10 -11.22
C ASP A 26 4.42 8.71 -11.72
N LEU A 27 4.22 8.64 -13.04
CA LEU A 27 2.95 8.26 -13.64
C LEU A 27 2.79 6.73 -13.63
N ALA A 28 1.76 6.25 -12.94
CA ALA A 28 1.34 4.86 -12.98
C ALA A 28 0.36 4.64 -14.14
N ILE A 29 0.68 3.67 -14.98
CA ILE A 29 -0.07 3.28 -16.18
C ILE A 29 -0.59 1.87 -15.96
N VAL A 30 -1.90 1.68 -16.01
CA VAL A 30 -2.55 0.38 -15.84
C VAL A 30 -3.19 -0.05 -17.16
N ASP A 31 -2.82 -1.23 -17.66
CA ASP A 31 -3.29 -1.76 -18.95
C ASP A 31 -3.16 -0.78 -20.13
N GLY A 32 -2.07 0.01 -20.11
CA GLY A 32 -1.77 1.00 -21.17
C GLY A 32 -2.49 2.33 -21.03
N LYS A 33 -3.27 2.55 -19.97
CA LYS A 33 -3.96 3.82 -19.69
C LYS A 33 -3.30 4.53 -18.52
N ASP A 34 -3.08 5.83 -18.63
CA ASP A 34 -2.65 6.68 -17.54
C ASP A 34 -3.69 6.62 -16.42
N PHE A 35 -3.25 6.44 -15.17
CA PHE A 35 -4.18 6.20 -14.08
C PHE A 35 -4.01 7.17 -12.91
N VAL A 36 -2.85 7.19 -12.26
CA VAL A 36 -2.54 8.06 -11.12
C VAL A 36 -1.08 8.50 -11.13
N ILE A 37 -0.78 9.57 -10.43
CA ILE A 37 0.57 10.02 -10.15
C ILE A 37 0.97 9.48 -8.77
N VAL A 38 2.14 8.84 -8.65
CA VAL A 38 2.68 8.25 -7.44
C VAL A 38 4.01 8.91 -7.13
N LYS A 39 4.06 9.78 -6.16
CA LYS A 39 5.28 10.49 -5.75
C LYS A 39 5.71 10.05 -4.37
N LYS A 40 7.03 10.01 -4.14
CA LYS A 40 7.56 9.94 -2.79
C LYS A 40 7.23 11.24 -2.04
N ASP A 41 6.95 11.13 -0.75
CA ASP A 41 6.81 12.29 0.12
C ASP A 41 8.18 13.00 0.22
N ALA A 42 8.17 14.32 0.09
CA ALA A 42 9.39 15.13 0.20
C ALA A 42 10.04 15.06 1.59
N THR A 43 9.27 14.70 2.63
CA THR A 43 9.73 14.63 4.02
C THR A 43 10.10 13.23 4.48
N SER A 44 9.83 12.20 3.65
CA SER A 44 10.09 10.79 3.99
C SER A 44 10.32 9.95 2.73
N ASP A 45 11.46 9.28 2.67
CA ASP A 45 11.82 8.42 1.53
C ASP A 45 10.92 7.19 1.37
N ASP A 46 10.15 6.84 2.39
CA ASP A 46 9.37 5.60 2.45
C ASP A 46 7.86 5.82 2.33
N ASN A 47 7.41 7.08 2.39
CA ASN A 47 5.99 7.44 2.25
C ASN A 47 5.69 7.91 0.82
N TYR A 48 4.43 7.82 0.43
CA TYR A 48 4.00 8.19 -0.92
C TYR A 48 2.72 9.01 -0.89
N VAL A 49 2.64 9.95 -1.83
CA VAL A 49 1.41 10.66 -2.18
C VAL A 49 0.87 10.10 -3.49
N ILE A 50 -0.39 9.76 -3.51
CA ILE A 50 -1.10 9.32 -4.71
C ILE A 50 -2.01 10.46 -5.14
N SER A 51 -1.81 10.98 -6.34
CA SER A 51 -2.57 12.10 -6.87
C SER A 51 -3.32 11.71 -8.14
N SER A 52 -4.39 12.42 -8.43
CA SER A 52 -5.10 12.34 -9.72
C SER A 52 -4.19 12.80 -10.86
N LEU A 53 -4.58 12.52 -12.12
CA LEU A 53 -3.88 13.05 -13.29
C LEU A 53 -3.93 14.59 -13.40
N LYS A 54 -4.86 15.22 -12.66
CA LYS A 54 -5.00 16.68 -12.55
C LYS A 54 -4.10 17.27 -11.46
N GLY A 55 -3.50 16.42 -10.61
CA GLY A 55 -2.60 16.82 -9.54
C GLY A 55 -3.26 16.95 -8.16
N ASP A 56 -4.56 16.61 -8.02
CA ASP A 56 -5.24 16.61 -6.73
C ASP A 56 -4.78 15.38 -5.92
N ASP A 57 -4.38 15.57 -4.68
CA ASP A 57 -3.99 14.49 -3.80
C ASP A 57 -5.20 13.65 -3.40
N LEU A 58 -5.09 12.33 -3.54
CA LEU A 58 -6.17 11.37 -3.28
C LEU A 58 -5.90 10.53 -2.05
N PHE A 59 -4.66 10.06 -1.88
CA PHE A 59 -4.24 9.22 -0.76
C PHE A 59 -2.83 9.56 -0.32
N TYR A 60 -2.60 9.40 0.98
CA TYR A 60 -1.26 9.36 1.56
C TYR A 60 -0.97 7.95 2.07
N LEU A 61 0.15 7.37 1.63
CA LEU A 61 0.60 6.04 2.05
C LEU A 61 1.74 6.20 3.04
N LYS A 62 1.52 5.83 4.29
CA LYS A 62 2.54 5.83 5.34
C LYS A 62 3.08 4.41 5.51
N LEU A 63 4.38 4.23 5.27
CA LEU A 63 5.03 2.95 5.50
C LEU A 63 5.18 2.67 6.98
N ASN A 64 4.74 1.51 7.40
CA ASN A 64 4.92 0.97 8.73
C ASN A 64 5.46 -0.45 8.68
N HIS A 65 5.98 -0.92 9.81
CA HIS A 65 6.38 -2.31 9.96
C HIS A 65 6.29 -2.77 11.43
N TYR A 66 6.26 -4.08 11.61
CA TYR A 66 6.45 -4.73 12.90
C TYR A 66 7.30 -5.99 12.72
N LEU A 67 7.78 -6.56 13.82
CA LEU A 67 8.56 -7.80 13.82
C LEU A 67 7.67 -8.94 14.32
N ASP A 68 7.61 -10.03 13.56
CA ASP A 68 6.92 -11.26 13.96
C ASP A 68 7.81 -12.46 13.63
N SER A 69 8.18 -13.23 14.66
CA SER A 69 9.06 -14.39 14.52
C SER A 69 8.54 -15.47 13.57
N LYS A 70 7.23 -15.48 13.28
CA LYS A 70 6.60 -16.39 12.32
C LYS A 70 7.03 -16.12 10.87
N PHE A 71 7.52 -14.92 10.59
CA PHE A 71 7.98 -14.51 9.26
C PHE A 71 9.50 -14.47 9.12
N ILE A 72 10.21 -15.06 10.10
CA ILE A 72 11.66 -15.22 9.99
C ILE A 72 11.96 -16.30 8.96
N ASP A 73 12.68 -15.91 7.91
CA ASP A 73 13.21 -16.81 6.88
C ASP A 73 14.58 -16.32 6.39
N ARG A 74 15.12 -16.98 5.37
CA ARG A 74 16.44 -16.65 4.79
C ARG A 74 16.48 -15.21 4.26
N ASP A 75 15.39 -14.77 3.63
CA ASP A 75 15.33 -13.46 2.95
C ASP A 75 14.80 -12.37 3.89
N ASN A 76 14.21 -12.76 5.03
CA ASN A 76 13.69 -11.89 6.07
C ASN A 76 14.15 -12.34 7.48
N PRO A 77 15.46 -12.28 7.79
CA PRO A 77 16.00 -12.81 9.04
C PRO A 77 15.50 -12.11 10.30
N GLN A 78 14.91 -10.95 10.18
CA GLN A 78 14.31 -10.20 11.29
C GLN A 78 12.80 -10.47 11.48
N GLY A 79 12.16 -11.20 10.56
CA GLY A 79 10.71 -11.41 10.58
C GLY A 79 9.92 -10.11 10.39
N LYS A 80 10.43 -9.18 9.57
CA LYS A 80 9.86 -7.85 9.38
C LYS A 80 8.66 -7.91 8.44
N VAL A 81 7.51 -7.43 8.91
CA VAL A 81 6.28 -7.34 8.12
C VAL A 81 6.04 -5.87 7.77
N HIS A 82 6.05 -5.55 6.47
CA HIS A 82 5.85 -4.20 5.96
C HIS A 82 4.41 -4.01 5.49
N TYR A 83 3.83 -2.86 5.79
CA TYR A 83 2.51 -2.48 5.30
C TYR A 83 2.40 -0.95 5.18
N PHE A 84 1.48 -0.50 4.33
CA PHE A 84 1.06 0.90 4.28
C PHE A 84 -0.21 1.10 5.09
N GLU A 85 -0.24 2.13 5.91
CA GLU A 85 -1.47 2.76 6.35
C GLU A 85 -1.90 3.75 5.28
N VAL A 86 -3.13 3.62 4.78
CA VAL A 86 -3.68 4.43 3.70
C VAL A 86 -4.56 5.52 4.29
N TYR A 87 -4.13 6.75 4.17
CA TYR A 87 -4.79 7.93 4.74
C TYR A 87 -5.52 8.76 3.67
N SER A 88 -6.49 9.58 4.14
CA SER A 88 -6.95 10.74 3.41
C SER A 88 -5.80 11.74 3.19
N PRO A 89 -5.89 12.64 2.18
CA PRO A 89 -4.82 13.60 1.91
C PRO A 89 -4.51 14.54 3.08
N ASP A 90 -5.52 14.87 3.88
CA ASP A 90 -5.40 15.70 5.08
C ASP A 90 -4.92 14.95 6.32
N LEU A 91 -4.62 13.64 6.20
CA LEU A 91 -4.16 12.73 7.25
C LEU A 91 -5.15 12.55 8.43
N ASN A 92 -6.38 13.01 8.30
CA ASN A 92 -7.37 12.93 9.38
C ASN A 92 -8.07 11.57 9.45
N THR A 93 -8.13 10.85 8.32
CA THR A 93 -8.83 9.57 8.24
C THR A 93 -7.91 8.49 7.71
N THR A 94 -7.77 7.39 8.45
CA THR A 94 -7.16 6.15 7.94
C THR A 94 -8.25 5.32 7.29
N TYR A 95 -8.08 5.02 6.01
CA TYR A 95 -9.06 4.24 5.25
C TYR A 95 -8.90 2.74 5.45
N PHE A 96 -7.69 2.23 5.33
CA PHE A 96 -7.36 0.81 5.49
C PHE A 96 -5.84 0.60 5.50
N GLU A 97 -5.43 -0.65 5.68
CA GLU A 97 -4.03 -1.07 5.62
C GLU A 97 -3.79 -1.95 4.40
N TYR A 98 -2.60 -1.84 3.83
CA TYR A 98 -2.20 -2.59 2.66
C TYR A 98 -0.82 -3.23 2.87
N ALA A 99 -0.76 -4.56 3.01
CA ALA A 99 0.50 -5.29 3.10
C ALA A 99 1.09 -5.56 1.73
N PHE A 100 2.40 -5.62 1.68
CA PHE A 100 3.16 -6.01 0.50
C PHE A 100 4.40 -6.80 0.90
N ASN A 101 4.86 -7.68 0.00
CA ASN A 101 6.11 -8.37 0.19
C ASN A 101 7.27 -7.42 -0.16
N PHE A 102 8.24 -7.35 0.73
CA PHE A 102 9.46 -6.60 0.47
C PHE A 102 10.20 -7.23 -0.70
N CYS A 103 10.58 -6.42 -1.68
CA CYS A 103 11.35 -6.83 -2.84
C CYS A 103 12.35 -5.72 -3.18
N PHE A 104 13.65 -6.06 -3.23
CA PHE A 104 14.73 -5.08 -3.42
C PHE A 104 14.63 -4.25 -4.72
N MET A 105 14.01 -4.81 -5.78
CA MET A 105 13.87 -4.14 -7.08
C MET A 105 12.43 -3.79 -7.45
N CYS A 106 11.45 -4.02 -6.55
CA CYS A 106 10.04 -3.77 -6.83
C CYS A 106 9.63 -2.36 -6.39
N ARG A 107 8.66 -1.78 -7.12
CA ARG A 107 7.93 -0.62 -6.61
C ARG A 107 6.84 -1.09 -5.66
N TYR A 108 6.99 -0.80 -4.38
CA TYR A 108 6.04 -1.23 -3.31
C TYR A 108 4.61 -0.74 -3.56
N THR A 109 4.46 0.37 -4.28
CA THR A 109 3.15 0.94 -4.62
C THR A 109 2.45 0.26 -5.80
N GLU A 110 3.12 -0.64 -6.54
CA GLU A 110 2.52 -1.30 -7.72
C GLU A 110 1.28 -2.11 -7.36
N GLY A 111 1.37 -2.93 -6.33
CA GLY A 111 0.25 -3.74 -5.86
C GLY A 111 -0.90 -2.87 -5.33
N PHE A 112 -0.59 -1.79 -4.62
CA PHE A 112 -1.59 -0.81 -4.18
C PHE A 112 -2.33 -0.18 -5.37
N VAL A 113 -1.59 0.33 -6.37
CA VAL A 113 -2.16 0.92 -7.59
C VAL A 113 -3.09 -0.07 -8.30
N LYS A 114 -2.66 -1.32 -8.44
CA LYS A 114 -3.49 -2.39 -9.00
C LYS A 114 -4.76 -2.64 -8.18
N THR A 115 -4.65 -2.60 -6.86
CA THR A 115 -5.78 -2.83 -5.96
C THR A 115 -6.84 -1.74 -6.08
N ILE A 116 -6.46 -0.45 -6.06
CA ILE A 116 -7.41 0.66 -6.20
C ILE A 116 -8.01 0.74 -7.60
N TYR A 117 -7.24 0.37 -8.64
CA TYR A 117 -7.75 0.27 -10.02
C TYR A 117 -8.83 -0.81 -10.14
N ASN A 118 -8.56 -2.02 -9.64
CA ASN A 118 -9.50 -3.15 -9.69
C ASN A 118 -10.78 -2.89 -8.88
N ALA A 119 -10.63 -2.22 -7.75
CA ALA A 119 -11.75 -1.85 -6.91
C ALA A 119 -12.56 -0.65 -7.46
N LYS A 120 -12.07 -0.04 -8.57
CA LYS A 120 -12.68 1.16 -9.18
C LYS A 120 -12.87 2.30 -8.18
N VAL A 121 -11.85 2.52 -7.34
CA VAL A 121 -11.88 3.54 -6.27
C VAL A 121 -11.74 4.94 -6.85
N ILE A 122 -11.23 5.09 -8.06
CA ILE A 122 -11.08 6.38 -8.74
C ILE A 122 -12.04 6.41 -9.93
N ASN A 123 -12.84 7.46 -9.99
CA ASN A 123 -13.76 7.74 -11.08
C ASN A 123 -13.01 8.22 -12.34
N GLU A 124 -13.69 8.25 -13.48
CA GLU A 124 -13.11 8.73 -14.75
C GLU A 124 -12.70 10.21 -14.71
N ASP A 125 -13.35 11.01 -13.88
CA ASP A 125 -12.99 12.43 -13.69
C ASP A 125 -11.77 12.65 -12.78
N GLY A 126 -11.25 11.57 -12.19
CA GLY A 126 -10.09 11.55 -11.28
C GLY A 126 -10.47 11.70 -9.80
N SER A 127 -11.74 11.85 -9.44
CA SER A 127 -12.20 11.92 -8.06
C SER A 127 -12.25 10.55 -7.39
N VAL A 128 -12.24 10.51 -6.05
CA VAL A 128 -12.39 9.28 -5.28
C VAL A 128 -13.85 8.85 -5.22
N ASN A 129 -14.13 7.61 -5.60
CA ASN A 129 -15.43 6.97 -5.41
C ASN A 129 -15.54 6.47 -3.96
N MET A 130 -16.22 7.23 -3.12
CA MET A 130 -16.29 6.96 -1.68
C MET A 130 -17.00 5.64 -1.36
N ASP A 131 -18.01 5.22 -2.13
CA ASP A 131 -18.69 3.94 -1.92
C ASP A 131 -17.75 2.75 -2.19
N LYS A 132 -16.98 2.83 -3.28
CA LYS A 132 -15.99 1.81 -3.62
C LYS A 132 -14.83 1.79 -2.63
N LEU A 133 -14.38 2.96 -2.20
CA LEU A 133 -13.35 3.09 -1.16
C LEU A 133 -13.82 2.46 0.15
N GLN A 134 -15.05 2.72 0.59
CA GLN A 134 -15.61 2.14 1.80
C GLN A 134 -15.73 0.60 1.72
N LEU A 135 -16.13 0.06 0.56
CA LEU A 135 -16.15 -1.38 0.35
C LEU A 135 -14.74 -1.98 0.40
N LEU A 136 -13.76 -1.32 -0.22
CA LEU A 136 -12.37 -1.74 -0.18
C LEU A 136 -11.83 -1.70 1.25
N SER A 137 -12.10 -0.61 1.98
CA SER A 137 -11.71 -0.43 3.38
C SER A 137 -12.24 -1.55 4.28
N LYS A 138 -13.51 -1.92 4.15
CA LYS A 138 -14.11 -3.05 4.89
C LYS A 138 -13.45 -4.39 4.54
N LYS A 139 -13.02 -4.57 3.30
CA LYS A 139 -12.37 -5.80 2.84
C LYS A 139 -10.93 -5.91 3.32
N MET A 140 -10.19 -4.81 3.33
CA MET A 140 -8.77 -4.77 3.69
C MET A 140 -8.57 -4.71 5.21
N GLY A 141 -9.36 -3.90 5.93
CA GLY A 141 -9.33 -3.79 7.39
C GLY A 141 -8.08 -3.14 7.96
N PHE A 142 -7.83 -3.41 9.25
CA PHE A 142 -6.74 -2.86 10.09
C PHE A 142 -6.05 -3.98 10.88
N GLU A 143 -5.72 -5.08 10.22
CA GLU A 143 -5.17 -6.26 10.90
C GLU A 143 -3.69 -6.07 11.28
N PHE A 144 -2.94 -5.27 10.53
CA PHE A 144 -1.49 -5.12 10.72
C PHE A 144 -1.17 -4.21 11.91
N SER A 145 -1.84 -3.07 12.05
CA SER A 145 -1.68 -2.19 13.20
C SER A 145 -2.16 -2.87 14.49
N LYS A 146 -3.30 -3.58 14.43
CA LYS A 146 -3.78 -4.37 15.55
C LYS A 146 -2.76 -5.43 15.98
N LYS A 147 -2.17 -6.15 15.02
CA LYS A 147 -1.15 -7.16 15.29
C LYS A 147 0.12 -6.54 15.87
N ARG A 148 0.55 -5.40 15.32
CA ARG A 148 1.67 -4.61 15.87
C ARG A 148 1.43 -4.28 17.35
N ASP A 149 0.25 -3.75 17.66
CA ASP A 149 -0.09 -3.31 19.02
C ASP A 149 -0.21 -4.50 19.98
N GLU A 150 -0.74 -5.64 19.54
CA GLU A 150 -0.76 -6.89 20.32
C GLU A 150 0.65 -7.38 20.67
N LEU A 151 1.57 -7.36 19.67
CA LEU A 151 2.96 -7.78 19.89
C LEU A 151 3.72 -6.81 20.81
N GLN A 152 3.42 -5.51 20.73
CA GLN A 152 3.99 -4.50 21.62
C GLN A 152 3.51 -4.70 23.08
N ASN A 153 2.22 -4.96 23.27
CA ASN A 153 1.63 -5.16 24.58
C ASN A 153 2.05 -6.49 25.22
N SER A 154 2.30 -7.53 24.41
CA SER A 154 2.74 -8.84 24.91
C SER A 154 4.22 -8.89 25.29
N ASN A 155 5.04 -8.01 24.73
CA ASN A 155 6.49 -7.94 24.98
C ASN A 155 6.83 -6.81 25.93
N GLY A 156 6.24 -6.72 27.10
CA GLY A 156 6.37 -5.68 28.14
C GLY A 156 7.76 -5.06 28.41
N THR A 157 8.74 -5.21 27.50
CA THR A 157 10.11 -4.67 27.64
C THR A 157 10.82 -4.38 26.30
N ASN A 158 10.20 -4.50 25.14
CA ASN A 158 10.91 -4.23 23.88
C ASN A 158 10.47 -2.89 23.28
N THR A 159 11.35 -1.91 23.40
CA THR A 159 11.26 -0.61 22.75
C THR A 159 11.12 -0.79 21.23
N VAL A 160 9.91 -0.63 20.72
CA VAL A 160 9.71 -0.50 19.27
C VAL A 160 10.16 0.89 18.89
N ILE A 161 11.24 0.96 18.14
CA ILE A 161 11.66 2.21 17.52
C ILE A 161 10.64 2.51 16.42
N ILE A 162 9.60 3.28 16.73
CA ILE A 162 8.78 3.93 15.72
C ILE A 162 9.68 5.00 15.12
N GLN A 163 10.20 4.75 13.93
CA GLN A 163 10.92 5.77 13.20
C GLN A 163 9.89 6.78 12.67
N ASP A 164 9.45 7.68 13.56
CA ASP A 164 8.70 8.86 13.17
C ASP A 164 9.70 9.80 12.51
N SER A 165 9.74 9.77 11.18
CA SER A 165 10.64 10.57 10.35
C SER A 165 10.25 12.06 10.29
N ARG A 166 9.37 12.52 11.19
CA ARG A 166 9.09 13.96 11.33
C ARG A 166 10.16 14.62 12.20
N PRO A 167 10.82 15.70 11.75
CA PRO A 167 11.64 16.51 12.63
C PRO A 167 10.74 17.13 13.71
N ARG A 168 10.78 16.57 14.93
CA ARG A 168 10.19 17.22 16.08
C ARG A 168 11.06 18.39 16.48
N ASN A 169 10.66 19.60 16.10
CA ASN A 169 11.08 20.81 16.82
C ASN A 169 10.39 20.81 18.18
N GLY A 170 10.93 20.08 19.13
CA GLY A 170 10.44 19.98 20.48
C GLY A 170 11.60 19.95 21.46
N VAL A 171 11.68 20.93 22.34
CA VAL A 171 12.64 21.02 23.43
C VAL A 171 12.39 19.86 24.40
N ASN A 172 13.33 18.92 24.50
CA ASN A 172 13.31 17.88 25.52
C ASN A 172 13.81 18.49 26.84
N ILE A 173 12.90 18.73 27.79
CA ILE A 173 13.27 19.01 29.18
C ILE A 173 13.23 17.67 29.93
N SER A 174 14.39 17.05 30.13
CA SER A 174 14.52 15.91 31.07
C SER A 174 14.76 16.44 32.47
N ILE A 175 13.77 16.29 33.35
CA ILE A 175 13.95 16.52 34.80
C ILE A 175 14.39 15.18 35.37
N GLY A 176 15.68 15.05 35.68
CA GLY A 176 16.23 13.93 36.44
C GLY A 176 15.80 14.00 37.89
N ARG A 177 15.45 12.84 38.42
CA ARG A 177 15.45 12.52 39.86
C ARG A 177 16.29 11.29 40.06
#